data_ebbfc7e4f2c4780e90fe290392333cfb
#
_entry.id   ebbfc7e4f2c4780e90fe290392333cfb
#
_cell.length_a   1.000
_cell.length_b   1.000
_cell.length_c   1.000
_cell.angle_alpha   90.00
_cell.angle_beta   90.00
_cell.angle_gamma   90.00
#
_symmetry.space_group_name_H-M   'P 1'
#
loop_
_entity.id
_entity.type
_entity.pdbx_description
1 polymer ?
#
loop_
_entity_poly.entity_id
_entity_poly.type
_entity_poly.pdbx_seq_one_letter_code
_entity_poly.pdbx_strand_id
1 'polypeptide(L)'
;EVLTSQQVEAGDIWRMSRVRDVPVRDWVRLAVERARITNTPAVFWLDANRAHDARVIEKVKAYLREHDTEGLDIRILAPADAMKFTLARIRRGEDTISVTGNVLRDYLTDLFPILEIGTSAKMLSVVPLLAGGGLFETGAGGSAPKHVSQFVAEDYLRWDSLGEFCALGACLEHIHQTSEGTRAGVLAATLDKAIRAFLENDRSPARKLGQIDNRGSHYWLARYWATELAAQRDDAELADRFSDVATELAAREDQILEELNGVQGHPVDMGGYYHPDEELVAEAMRPSTTLNAIIEAL
;
A
#
# COMPACT_ATOMS: atom_id res chain seq x y z
N GLU A 1 7.85 -40.58 13.71
CA GLU A 1 6.62 -40.51 12.93
C GLU A 1 6.88 -39.82 11.60
N VAL A 2 6.56 -40.46 10.48
CA VAL A 2 6.66 -39.87 9.12
C VAL A 2 5.31 -39.25 8.82
N LEU A 3 5.27 -37.89 8.67
CA LEU A 3 4.04 -37.15 8.37
C LEU A 3 3.75 -37.10 6.86
N THR A 4 4.80 -37.07 6.05
CA THR A 4 4.67 -37.07 4.59
C THR A 4 5.96 -37.63 3.98
N SER A 5 5.85 -38.20 2.80
CA SER A 5 6.99 -38.69 2.01
C SER A 5 6.73 -38.40 0.54
N GLN A 6 7.73 -37.86 -0.14
CA GLN A 6 7.67 -37.51 -1.56
C GLN A 6 8.91 -38.02 -2.26
N GLN A 7 8.76 -38.49 -3.50
CA GLN A 7 9.90 -38.76 -4.37
C GLN A 7 10.40 -37.45 -4.99
N VAL A 8 11.69 -37.23 -4.95
CA VAL A 8 12.34 -36.03 -5.51
C VAL A 8 13.47 -36.41 -6.43
N GLU A 9 13.80 -35.52 -7.35
CA GLU A 9 14.93 -35.67 -8.29
C GLU A 9 16.09 -34.74 -7.91
N ALA A 10 17.25 -34.97 -8.46
CA ALA A 10 18.41 -34.12 -8.21
C ALA A 10 18.14 -32.69 -8.71
N GLY A 11 18.24 -31.71 -7.80
CA GLY A 11 17.97 -30.32 -8.09
C GLY A 11 16.58 -29.83 -7.62
N ASP A 12 15.70 -30.71 -7.16
CA ASP A 12 14.44 -30.31 -6.57
C ASP A 12 14.66 -29.54 -5.27
N ILE A 13 13.88 -28.45 -5.11
CA ILE A 13 13.86 -27.67 -3.88
C ILE A 13 12.62 -28.08 -3.08
N TRP A 14 12.86 -28.56 -1.87
CA TRP A 14 11.79 -28.92 -0.95
C TRP A 14 11.63 -27.87 0.15
N ARG A 15 10.38 -27.45 0.36
CA ARG A 15 10.02 -26.47 1.41
C ARG A 15 8.82 -26.97 2.18
N MET A 16 8.82 -26.71 3.46
CA MET A 16 7.69 -26.98 4.32
C MET A 16 7.17 -25.66 4.91
N SER A 17 5.86 -25.44 4.77
CA SER A 17 5.18 -24.30 5.36
C SER A 17 4.17 -24.80 6.37
N ARG A 18 4.06 -24.10 7.49
CA ARG A 18 3.06 -24.38 8.52
C ARG A 18 1.99 -23.29 8.47
N VAL A 19 0.74 -23.72 8.35
CA VAL A 19 -0.43 -22.82 8.40
C VAL A 19 -1.12 -22.98 9.74
N ARG A 20 -1.31 -21.87 10.45
CA ARG A 20 -2.09 -21.81 11.69
C ARG A 20 -3.52 -21.38 11.39
N ASP A 21 -4.46 -21.82 12.23
CA ASP A 21 -5.88 -21.46 12.08
C ASP A 21 -6.15 -19.98 12.35
N VAL A 22 -5.48 -19.39 13.34
CA VAL A 22 -5.67 -18.00 13.74
C VAL A 22 -5.48 -17.02 12.57
N PRO A 23 -4.34 -17.01 11.85
CA PRO A 23 -4.17 -16.10 10.72
C PRO A 23 -5.11 -16.41 9.55
N VAL A 24 -5.46 -17.67 9.29
CA VAL A 24 -6.43 -18.00 8.22
C VAL A 24 -7.83 -17.50 8.57
N ARG A 25 -8.24 -17.63 9.82
CA ARG A 25 -9.54 -17.14 10.32
C ARG A 25 -9.62 -15.61 10.20
N ASP A 26 -8.56 -14.90 10.60
CA ASP A 26 -8.49 -13.44 10.46
C ASP A 26 -8.49 -13.00 9.00
N TRP A 27 -7.78 -13.71 8.13
CA TRP A 27 -7.77 -13.46 6.69
C TRP A 27 -9.17 -13.59 6.07
N VAL A 28 -9.94 -14.62 6.46
CA VAL A 28 -11.33 -14.78 6.02
C VAL A 28 -12.20 -13.65 6.54
N ARG A 29 -12.05 -13.27 7.82
CA ARG A 29 -12.75 -12.13 8.43
C ARG A 29 -12.50 -10.85 7.63
N LEU A 30 -11.24 -10.52 7.37
CA LEU A 30 -10.87 -9.33 6.59
C LEU A 30 -11.48 -9.35 5.19
N ALA A 31 -11.50 -10.50 4.51
CA ALA A 31 -12.11 -10.61 3.19
C ALA A 31 -13.62 -10.30 3.23
N VAL A 32 -14.33 -10.84 4.24
CA VAL A 32 -15.78 -10.59 4.43
C VAL A 32 -16.05 -9.13 4.77
N GLU A 33 -15.29 -8.56 5.71
CA GLU A 33 -15.44 -7.16 6.11
C GLU A 33 -15.20 -6.21 4.94
N ARG A 34 -14.12 -6.41 4.17
CA ARG A 34 -13.82 -5.57 3.01
C ARG A 34 -14.87 -5.71 1.91
N ALA A 35 -15.34 -6.92 1.64
CA ALA A 35 -16.43 -7.14 0.69
C ALA A 35 -17.70 -6.38 1.10
N ARG A 36 -18.06 -6.41 2.38
CA ARG A 36 -19.23 -5.70 2.93
C ARG A 36 -19.10 -4.18 2.84
N ILE A 37 -17.95 -3.66 3.24
CA ILE A 37 -17.67 -2.22 3.26
C ILE A 37 -17.69 -1.62 1.86
N THR A 38 -17.05 -2.30 0.90
CA THR A 38 -16.87 -1.78 -0.47
C THR A 38 -17.96 -2.23 -1.42
N ASN A 39 -18.82 -3.15 -1.02
CA ASN A 39 -19.77 -3.84 -1.89
C ASN A 39 -19.11 -4.41 -3.16
N THR A 40 -17.88 -4.90 -3.00
CA THR A 40 -17.02 -5.40 -4.09
C THR A 40 -16.83 -6.90 -3.94
N PRO A 41 -16.88 -7.69 -5.03
CA PRO A 41 -16.62 -9.12 -4.98
C PRO A 41 -15.26 -9.45 -4.39
N ALA A 42 -15.22 -10.41 -3.46
CA ALA A 42 -13.98 -10.95 -2.88
C ALA A 42 -13.70 -12.33 -3.47
N VAL A 43 -12.53 -12.49 -4.07
CA VAL A 43 -12.12 -13.72 -4.75
C VAL A 43 -10.93 -14.34 -4.04
N PHE A 44 -11.12 -15.51 -3.45
CA PHE A 44 -10.04 -16.36 -2.94
C PHE A 44 -9.37 -17.08 -4.11
N TRP A 45 -8.08 -16.84 -4.30
CA TRP A 45 -7.28 -17.43 -5.38
C TRP A 45 -6.71 -18.77 -4.92
N LEU A 46 -7.49 -19.82 -4.99
CA LEU A 46 -7.12 -21.15 -4.49
C LEU A 46 -7.47 -22.22 -5.51
N ASP A 47 -6.48 -23.07 -5.84
CA ASP A 47 -6.63 -24.19 -6.75
C ASP A 47 -6.90 -25.49 -5.98
N ALA A 48 -8.08 -26.06 -6.15
CA ALA A 48 -8.44 -27.31 -5.52
C ALA A 48 -7.55 -28.51 -5.93
N ASN A 49 -6.86 -28.43 -7.08
CA ASN A 49 -5.93 -29.46 -7.55
C ASN A 49 -4.53 -29.33 -6.90
N ARG A 50 -4.26 -28.25 -6.21
CA ARG A 50 -3.02 -28.05 -5.48
C ARG A 50 -3.23 -28.47 -4.02
N ALA A 51 -2.43 -29.44 -3.55
CA ALA A 51 -2.64 -30.05 -2.24
C ALA A 51 -2.70 -29.06 -1.08
N HIS A 52 -1.83 -28.02 -1.08
CA HIS A 52 -1.85 -26.94 -0.11
C HIS A 52 -3.17 -26.16 -0.17
N ASP A 53 -3.54 -25.69 -1.36
CA ASP A 53 -4.73 -24.84 -1.54
C ASP A 53 -6.00 -25.63 -1.22
N ALA A 54 -6.07 -26.93 -1.51
CA ALA A 54 -7.18 -27.78 -1.13
C ALA A 54 -7.43 -27.76 0.39
N ARG A 55 -6.35 -27.79 1.19
CA ARG A 55 -6.46 -27.67 2.67
C ARG A 55 -6.88 -26.27 3.12
N VAL A 56 -6.39 -25.24 2.46
CA VAL A 56 -6.82 -23.86 2.75
C VAL A 56 -8.27 -23.66 2.37
N ILE A 57 -8.75 -24.22 1.24
CA ILE A 57 -10.17 -24.18 0.84
C ILE A 57 -11.09 -24.79 1.92
N GLU A 58 -10.70 -25.93 2.50
CA GLU A 58 -11.46 -26.54 3.61
C GLU A 58 -11.61 -25.56 4.77
N LYS A 59 -10.52 -24.89 5.17
CA LYS A 59 -10.51 -23.91 6.25
C LYS A 59 -11.34 -22.66 5.90
N VAL A 60 -11.16 -22.10 4.70
CA VAL A 60 -11.94 -20.95 4.21
C VAL A 60 -13.44 -21.25 4.26
N LYS A 61 -13.86 -22.40 3.74
CA LYS A 61 -15.28 -22.81 3.80
C LYS A 61 -15.80 -22.98 5.22
N ALA A 62 -14.97 -23.45 6.15
CA ALA A 62 -15.34 -23.57 7.56
C ALA A 62 -15.51 -22.18 8.20
N TYR A 63 -14.54 -21.28 8.00
CA TYR A 63 -14.55 -19.97 8.64
C TYR A 63 -15.55 -18.99 8.01
N LEU A 64 -15.85 -19.07 6.72
CA LEU A 64 -16.94 -18.29 6.11
C LEU A 64 -18.30 -18.52 6.79
N ARG A 65 -18.52 -19.71 7.35
CA ARG A 65 -19.78 -20.02 8.10
C ARG A 65 -19.86 -19.28 9.45
N GLU A 66 -18.76 -18.76 9.94
CA GLU A 66 -18.70 -17.97 11.18
C GLU A 66 -19.09 -16.50 10.96
N HIS A 67 -19.27 -16.10 9.70
CA HIS A 67 -19.60 -14.75 9.30
C HIS A 67 -20.92 -14.67 8.57
N ASP A 68 -21.62 -13.56 8.75
CA ASP A 68 -22.75 -13.23 7.88
C ASP A 68 -22.21 -12.84 6.49
N THR A 69 -22.54 -13.64 5.48
CA THR A 69 -22.14 -13.42 4.09
C THR A 69 -23.33 -13.11 3.17
N GLU A 70 -24.50 -12.85 3.73
CA GLU A 70 -25.69 -12.53 2.96
C GLU A 70 -25.47 -11.26 2.13
N GLY A 71 -25.84 -11.35 0.85
CA GLY A 71 -25.67 -10.24 -0.11
C GLY A 71 -24.23 -10.00 -0.59
N LEU A 72 -23.24 -10.76 -0.13
CA LEU A 72 -21.85 -10.62 -0.58
C LEU A 72 -21.52 -11.58 -1.73
N ASP A 73 -20.79 -11.10 -2.74
CA ASP A 73 -20.22 -11.93 -3.81
C ASP A 73 -18.82 -12.42 -3.37
N ILE A 74 -18.77 -13.59 -2.73
CA ILE A 74 -17.53 -14.23 -2.28
C ILE A 74 -17.31 -15.49 -3.09
N ARG A 75 -16.15 -15.57 -3.76
CA ARG A 75 -15.79 -16.67 -4.66
C ARG A 75 -14.47 -17.33 -4.26
N ILE A 76 -14.37 -18.63 -4.56
CA ILE A 76 -13.11 -19.38 -4.51
C ILE A 76 -12.86 -19.86 -5.93
N LEU A 77 -11.80 -19.35 -6.55
CA LEU A 77 -11.47 -19.63 -7.96
C LEU A 77 -9.99 -20.01 -8.08
N ALA A 78 -9.72 -20.94 -8.98
CA ALA A 78 -8.35 -21.21 -9.38
C ALA A 78 -7.70 -19.96 -10.01
N PRO A 79 -6.36 -19.78 -9.91
CA PRO A 79 -5.69 -18.54 -10.34
C PRO A 79 -6.04 -18.08 -11.76
N ALA A 80 -6.13 -19.01 -12.71
CA ALA A 80 -6.48 -18.66 -14.10
C ALA A 80 -7.90 -18.09 -14.23
N ASP A 81 -8.86 -18.66 -13.51
CA ASP A 81 -10.24 -18.22 -13.56
C ASP A 81 -10.46 -16.95 -12.71
N ALA A 82 -9.76 -16.83 -11.57
CA ALA A 82 -9.72 -15.60 -10.78
C ALA A 82 -9.17 -14.43 -11.60
N MET A 83 -8.09 -14.65 -12.37
CA MET A 83 -7.53 -13.65 -13.26
C MET A 83 -8.51 -13.24 -14.36
N LYS A 84 -9.15 -14.21 -15.05
CA LYS A 84 -10.15 -13.90 -16.08
C LYS A 84 -11.32 -13.08 -15.51
N PHE A 85 -11.80 -13.46 -14.34
CA PHE A 85 -12.87 -12.73 -13.65
C PHE A 85 -12.44 -11.29 -13.34
N THR A 86 -11.26 -11.11 -12.73
CA THR A 86 -10.72 -9.79 -12.36
C THR A 86 -10.50 -8.91 -13.59
N LEU A 87 -9.88 -9.44 -14.66
CA LEU A 87 -9.65 -8.68 -15.89
C LEU A 87 -10.96 -8.25 -16.58
N ALA A 88 -11.97 -9.10 -16.56
CA ALA A 88 -13.28 -8.74 -17.12
C ALA A 88 -13.93 -7.56 -16.36
N ARG A 89 -13.72 -7.49 -15.04
CA ARG A 89 -14.19 -6.40 -14.18
C ARG A 89 -13.39 -5.11 -14.41
N ILE A 90 -12.07 -5.21 -14.43
CA ILE A 90 -11.17 -4.06 -14.70
C ILE A 90 -11.54 -3.37 -16.01
N ARG A 91 -11.86 -4.14 -17.07
CA ARG A 91 -12.29 -3.58 -18.36
C ARG A 91 -13.57 -2.75 -18.28
N ARG A 92 -14.36 -2.92 -17.23
CA ARG A 92 -15.57 -2.13 -16.95
C ARG A 92 -15.35 -1.03 -15.91
N GLY A 93 -14.11 -0.86 -15.43
CA GLY A 93 -13.77 0.07 -14.35
C GLY A 93 -14.26 -0.38 -12.97
N GLU A 94 -14.50 -1.69 -12.78
CA GLU A 94 -14.99 -2.27 -11.54
C GLU A 94 -13.85 -2.88 -10.72
N ASP A 95 -13.85 -2.66 -9.42
CA ASP A 95 -12.86 -3.21 -8.49
C ASP A 95 -13.17 -4.68 -8.13
N THR A 96 -12.11 -5.41 -7.77
CA THR A 96 -12.20 -6.79 -7.26
C THR A 96 -11.23 -6.94 -6.09
N ILE A 97 -11.71 -7.52 -5.00
CA ILE A 97 -10.84 -7.87 -3.86
C ILE A 97 -10.18 -9.21 -4.18
N SER A 98 -8.88 -9.19 -4.40
CA SER A 98 -8.08 -10.41 -4.57
C SER A 98 -7.62 -10.92 -3.21
N VAL A 99 -8.25 -12.02 -2.76
CA VAL A 99 -7.92 -12.67 -1.49
C VAL A 99 -6.89 -13.75 -1.79
N THR A 100 -5.61 -13.41 -1.62
CA THR A 100 -4.50 -14.29 -1.95
C THR A 100 -3.74 -14.72 -0.71
N GLY A 101 -3.10 -15.88 -0.78
CA GLY A 101 -2.14 -16.32 0.21
C GLY A 101 -0.73 -16.19 -0.36
N ASN A 102 0.18 -15.54 0.35
CA ASN A 102 1.59 -15.63 0.04
C ASN A 102 2.10 -16.97 0.58
N VAL A 103 2.19 -17.93 -0.29
CA VAL A 103 2.37 -19.32 0.08
C VAL A 103 3.75 -19.60 0.65
N LEU A 104 4.74 -18.75 0.38
CA LEU A 104 6.13 -19.05 0.74
C LEU A 104 6.92 -17.77 0.93
N ARG A 105 6.81 -17.16 2.09
CA ARG A 105 7.83 -16.17 2.43
C ARG A 105 9.11 -16.85 2.86
N ASP A 106 8.96 -17.75 3.78
CA ASP A 106 10.10 -18.44 4.37
C ASP A 106 9.59 -19.76 4.97
N TYR A 107 10.38 -20.80 4.88
CA TYR A 107 10.07 -22.08 5.52
C TYR A 107 10.21 -22.02 7.06
N LEU A 108 10.82 -20.97 7.59
CA LEU A 108 10.95 -20.73 9.03
C LEU A 108 9.83 -19.88 9.60
N THR A 109 9.03 -19.22 8.76
CA THR A 109 7.91 -18.41 9.19
C THR A 109 6.59 -19.10 8.91
N ASP A 110 5.61 -18.87 9.75
CA ASP A 110 4.25 -19.30 9.47
C ASP A 110 3.74 -18.62 8.20
N LEU A 111 2.99 -19.36 7.41
CA LEU A 111 2.28 -18.80 6.28
C LEU A 111 1.26 -17.80 6.82
N PHE A 112 1.36 -16.56 6.38
CA PHE A 112 0.31 -15.60 6.61
C PHE A 112 -0.35 -15.22 5.29
N PRO A 113 -1.67 -15.29 5.28
CA PRO A 113 -2.47 -14.90 4.14
C PRO A 113 -2.37 -13.40 3.88
N ILE A 114 -2.47 -13.02 2.62
CA ILE A 114 -2.50 -11.62 2.18
C ILE A 114 -3.83 -11.37 1.50
N LEU A 115 -4.46 -10.26 1.83
CA LEU A 115 -5.61 -9.73 1.11
C LEU A 115 -5.14 -8.54 0.28
N GLU A 116 -5.29 -8.63 -1.04
CA GLU A 116 -4.95 -7.57 -1.97
C GLU A 116 -6.22 -6.86 -2.43
N ILE A 117 -6.20 -5.54 -2.42
CA ILE A 117 -7.35 -4.70 -2.75
C ILE A 117 -6.96 -3.74 -3.86
N GLY A 118 -7.77 -3.71 -4.91
CA GLY A 118 -7.69 -2.68 -5.93
C GLY A 118 -7.11 -3.10 -7.26
N THR A 119 -6.81 -2.11 -8.08
CA THR A 119 -6.19 -2.24 -9.38
C THR A 119 -4.66 -2.16 -9.26
N SER A 120 -3.93 -2.34 -10.37
CA SER A 120 -2.47 -2.22 -10.40
C SER A 120 -1.93 -0.85 -9.92
N ALA A 121 -2.75 0.20 -9.96
CA ALA A 121 -2.41 1.54 -9.47
C ALA A 121 -2.80 1.76 -7.99
N LYS A 122 -3.70 0.93 -7.47
CA LYS A 122 -4.21 1.00 -6.09
C LYS A 122 -4.11 -0.34 -5.38
N MET A 123 -3.07 -1.11 -5.66
CA MET A 123 -2.92 -2.45 -5.07
C MET A 123 -2.45 -2.33 -3.63
N LEU A 124 -3.26 -2.81 -2.72
CA LEU A 124 -2.98 -2.86 -1.29
C LEU A 124 -2.95 -4.30 -0.82
N SER A 125 -1.96 -4.61 -0.03
CA SER A 125 -1.90 -5.87 0.70
C SER A 125 -2.29 -5.65 2.15
N VAL A 126 -3.26 -6.40 2.63
CA VAL A 126 -3.56 -6.48 4.06
C VAL A 126 -2.87 -7.72 4.61
N VAL A 127 -1.88 -7.51 5.48
CA VAL A 127 -1.14 -8.59 6.13
C VAL A 127 -1.69 -8.80 7.53
N PRO A 128 -2.41 -9.91 7.79
CA PRO A 128 -2.89 -10.22 9.13
C PRO A 128 -1.73 -10.44 10.10
N LEU A 129 -1.80 -9.84 11.26
CA LEU A 129 -0.85 -10.07 12.34
C LEU A 129 -1.21 -11.32 13.14
N LEU A 130 -0.23 -12.05 13.63
CA LEU A 130 -0.45 -13.27 14.42
C LEU A 130 -1.23 -13.01 15.73
N ALA A 131 -1.11 -11.80 16.28
CA ALA A 131 -1.82 -11.36 17.47
C ALA A 131 -3.22 -10.80 17.19
N GLY A 132 -3.66 -10.85 15.93
CA GLY A 132 -4.87 -10.19 15.47
C GLY A 132 -4.59 -8.77 14.91
N GLY A 133 -5.54 -8.25 14.14
CA GLY A 133 -5.37 -7.03 13.38
C GLY A 133 -4.67 -7.26 12.04
N GLY A 134 -4.38 -6.18 11.35
CA GLY A 134 -3.73 -6.23 10.03
C GLY A 134 -2.89 -4.99 9.75
N LEU A 135 -1.89 -5.17 8.92
CA LEU A 135 -1.12 -4.09 8.33
C LEU A 135 -1.50 -3.94 6.86
N PHE A 136 -1.66 -2.70 6.43
CA PHE A 136 -1.77 -2.38 5.01
C PHE A 136 -0.37 -2.13 4.48
N GLU A 137 0.02 -2.85 3.46
CA GLU A 137 1.29 -2.63 2.78
C GLU A 137 1.12 -2.65 1.27
N THR A 138 1.99 -1.96 0.58
CA THR A 138 2.19 -2.11 -0.85
C THR A 138 3.40 -3.00 -1.08
N GLY A 139 3.35 -3.83 -2.12
CA GLY A 139 4.48 -4.67 -2.47
C GLY A 139 5.66 -3.82 -2.93
N ALA A 140 6.66 -3.65 -2.09
CA ALA A 140 7.91 -3.04 -2.50
C ALA A 140 8.61 -3.93 -3.53
N GLY A 141 8.81 -3.40 -4.74
CA GLY A 141 9.41 -4.16 -5.83
C GLY A 141 10.89 -4.47 -5.60
N GLY A 142 11.40 -5.49 -6.27
CA GLY A 142 12.83 -5.86 -6.28
C GLY A 142 13.76 -4.80 -6.92
N SER A 143 13.24 -3.64 -7.28
CA SER A 143 14.00 -2.49 -7.80
C SER A 143 14.55 -1.56 -6.71
N ALA A 144 14.19 -1.74 -5.44
CA ALA A 144 14.63 -0.87 -4.34
C ALA A 144 16.15 -0.66 -4.28
N PRO A 145 17.02 -1.70 -4.39
CA PRO A 145 18.46 -1.48 -4.39
C PRO A 145 18.96 -0.57 -5.51
N LYS A 146 18.34 -0.62 -6.70
CA LYS A 146 18.69 0.27 -7.82
C LYS A 146 18.29 1.72 -7.56
N HIS A 147 17.15 1.94 -6.93
CA HIS A 147 16.72 3.28 -6.54
C HIS A 147 17.65 3.88 -5.49
N VAL A 148 18.06 3.11 -4.50
CA VAL A 148 19.04 3.56 -3.50
C VAL A 148 20.40 3.86 -4.15
N SER A 149 20.88 2.99 -5.03
CA SER A 149 22.15 3.22 -5.74
C SER A 149 22.09 4.48 -6.61
N GLN A 150 20.98 4.76 -7.26
CA GLN A 150 20.78 5.98 -8.03
C GLN A 150 20.72 7.21 -7.12
N PHE A 151 20.03 7.13 -6.00
CA PHE A 151 19.97 8.21 -5.02
C PHE A 151 21.34 8.59 -4.49
N VAL A 152 22.16 7.59 -4.08
CA VAL A 152 23.52 7.82 -3.60
C VAL A 152 24.42 8.45 -4.68
N ALA A 153 24.27 8.04 -5.94
CA ALA A 153 25.12 8.51 -7.03
C ALA A 153 24.70 9.87 -7.62
N GLU A 154 23.42 10.20 -7.60
CA GLU A 154 22.84 11.28 -8.38
C GLU A 154 21.91 12.19 -7.56
N ASP A 155 21.75 11.99 -6.26
CA ASP A 155 20.74 12.69 -5.44
C ASP A 155 19.36 12.74 -6.14
N TYR A 156 18.98 11.62 -6.75
CA TYR A 156 17.75 11.48 -7.50
C TYR A 156 17.00 10.23 -7.08
N LEU A 157 15.90 10.38 -6.36
CA LEU A 157 15.10 9.26 -5.87
C LEU A 157 13.91 8.99 -6.80
N ARG A 158 14.08 7.97 -7.65
CA ARG A 158 13.05 7.57 -8.62
C ARG A 158 11.94 6.68 -8.05
N TRP A 159 11.92 6.47 -6.75
CA TRP A 159 10.88 5.66 -6.11
C TRP A 159 9.51 6.32 -6.26
N ASP A 160 8.51 5.56 -6.74
CA ASP A 160 7.12 6.02 -6.82
C ASP A 160 6.35 5.57 -5.57
N SER A 161 5.97 6.53 -4.74
CA SER A 161 5.23 6.30 -3.49
C SER A 161 3.70 6.29 -3.68
N LEU A 162 3.20 6.22 -4.92
CA LEU A 162 1.76 6.19 -5.16
C LEU A 162 1.07 5.03 -4.42
N GLY A 163 1.72 3.87 -4.36
CA GLY A 163 1.22 2.72 -3.62
C GLY A 163 1.08 3.01 -2.12
N GLU A 164 2.10 3.65 -1.52
CA GLU A 164 2.09 4.05 -0.12
C GLU A 164 1.00 5.10 0.17
N PHE A 165 0.79 6.04 -0.74
CA PHE A 165 -0.30 7.01 -0.62
C PHE A 165 -1.67 6.34 -0.64
N CYS A 166 -1.89 5.38 -1.54
CA CYS A 166 -3.11 4.58 -1.57
C CYS A 166 -3.27 3.73 -0.31
N ALA A 167 -2.17 3.16 0.22
CA ALA A 167 -2.17 2.39 1.45
C ALA A 167 -2.59 3.25 2.64
N LEU A 168 -2.06 4.48 2.75
CA LEU A 168 -2.45 5.43 3.79
C LEU A 168 -3.95 5.74 3.71
N GLY A 169 -4.49 5.99 2.52
CA GLY A 169 -5.92 6.23 2.31
C GLY A 169 -6.78 5.07 2.81
N ALA A 170 -6.42 3.83 2.45
CA ALA A 170 -7.15 2.66 2.91
C ALA A 170 -7.01 2.40 4.42
N CYS A 171 -5.84 2.71 5.03
CA CYS A 171 -5.67 2.66 6.47
C CYS A 171 -6.61 3.64 7.18
N LEU A 172 -6.68 4.87 6.72
CA LEU A 172 -7.57 5.90 7.28
C LEU A 172 -9.05 5.52 7.13
N GLU A 173 -9.44 4.97 5.98
CA GLU A 173 -10.78 4.44 5.74
C GLU A 173 -11.11 3.31 6.73
N HIS A 174 -10.20 2.35 6.91
CA HIS A 174 -10.36 1.26 7.85
C HIS A 174 -10.50 1.74 9.31
N ILE A 175 -9.68 2.71 9.74
CA ILE A 175 -9.77 3.31 11.07
C ILE A 175 -11.13 3.98 11.25
N HIS A 176 -11.61 4.73 10.26
CA HIS A 176 -12.93 5.36 10.29
C HIS A 176 -14.06 4.35 10.51
N GLN A 177 -13.96 3.17 9.89
CA GLN A 177 -14.99 2.13 9.96
C GLN A 177 -14.95 1.29 11.24
N THR A 178 -13.78 1.20 11.88
CA THR A 178 -13.56 0.33 13.04
C THR A 178 -13.41 1.08 14.36
N SER A 179 -13.31 2.41 14.31
CA SER A 179 -13.08 3.26 15.49
C SER A 179 -14.01 4.46 15.48
N GLU A 180 -14.79 4.64 16.54
CA GLU A 180 -15.69 5.76 16.68
C GLU A 180 -14.95 7.07 17.00
N GLY A 181 -15.52 8.22 16.60
CA GLY A 181 -15.07 9.56 17.00
C GLY A 181 -13.74 10.01 16.42
N THR A 182 -13.26 9.36 15.36
CA THR A 182 -11.99 9.71 14.70
C THR A 182 -12.20 10.64 13.51
N ARG A 183 -11.22 11.50 13.23
CA ARG A 183 -11.16 12.34 12.02
C ARG A 183 -10.73 11.54 10.78
N ALA A 184 -10.50 10.24 10.94
CA ALA A 184 -9.95 9.38 9.89
C ALA A 184 -10.79 9.38 8.61
N GLY A 185 -12.13 9.48 8.73
CA GLY A 185 -13.01 9.54 7.56
C GLY A 185 -12.80 10.80 6.71
N VAL A 186 -12.65 11.96 7.34
CA VAL A 186 -12.35 13.22 6.64
C VAL A 186 -10.98 13.17 5.99
N LEU A 187 -9.98 12.65 6.72
CA LEU A 187 -8.62 12.47 6.20
C LEU A 187 -8.60 11.51 5.00
N ALA A 188 -9.32 10.38 5.07
CA ALA A 188 -9.39 9.42 3.98
C ALA A 188 -10.05 10.02 2.73
N ALA A 189 -11.22 10.66 2.90
CA ALA A 189 -11.96 11.24 1.78
C ALA A 189 -11.19 12.38 1.08
N THR A 190 -10.49 13.21 1.84
CA THR A 190 -9.67 14.29 1.29
C THR A 190 -8.39 13.76 0.63
N LEU A 191 -7.78 12.71 1.20
CA LEU A 191 -6.62 12.06 0.61
C LEU A 191 -6.96 11.36 -0.72
N ASP A 192 -8.13 10.72 -0.85
CA ASP A 192 -8.55 10.11 -2.12
C ASP A 192 -8.67 11.16 -3.24
N LYS A 193 -9.22 12.34 -2.93
CA LYS A 193 -9.28 13.46 -3.87
C LYS A 193 -7.90 13.98 -4.24
N ALA A 194 -7.00 14.10 -3.25
CA ALA A 194 -5.61 14.51 -3.49
C ALA A 194 -4.85 13.52 -4.37
N ILE A 195 -5.02 12.21 -4.15
CA ILE A 195 -4.43 11.16 -5.00
C ILE A 195 -4.99 11.23 -6.42
N ARG A 196 -6.27 11.51 -6.59
CA ARG A 196 -6.87 11.72 -7.91
C ARG A 196 -6.23 12.91 -8.62
N ALA A 197 -6.13 14.07 -7.97
CA ALA A 197 -5.46 15.24 -8.52
C ALA A 197 -3.98 14.97 -8.85
N PHE A 198 -3.29 14.21 -8.01
CA PHE A 198 -1.91 13.76 -8.22
C PHE A 198 -1.77 12.95 -9.52
N LEU A 199 -2.68 12.01 -9.77
CA LEU A 199 -2.70 11.17 -10.98
C LEU A 199 -3.10 11.97 -12.23
N GLU A 200 -4.12 12.81 -12.15
CA GLU A 200 -4.60 13.63 -13.26
C GLU A 200 -3.54 14.65 -13.74
N ASN A 201 -2.61 15.03 -12.87
CA ASN A 201 -1.54 15.99 -13.16
C ASN A 201 -0.16 15.34 -13.35
N ASP A 202 -0.06 14.01 -13.47
CA ASP A 202 1.18 13.27 -13.73
C ASP A 202 2.30 13.60 -12.72
N ARG A 203 2.00 13.54 -11.40
CA ARG A 203 2.94 13.93 -10.34
C ARG A 203 3.81 12.77 -9.81
N SER A 204 3.82 11.63 -10.46
CA SER A 204 4.76 10.53 -10.20
C SER A 204 6.20 10.90 -10.58
N PRO A 205 7.21 10.28 -9.96
CA PRO A 205 8.61 10.54 -10.28
C PRO A 205 8.93 10.30 -11.74
N ALA A 206 9.61 11.27 -12.34
CA ALA A 206 10.05 11.20 -13.73
C ALA A 206 11.25 10.24 -13.91
N ARG A 207 11.63 9.98 -15.15
CA ARG A 207 12.71 9.05 -15.48
C ARG A 207 14.09 9.69 -15.58
N LYS A 208 14.17 11.02 -15.56
CA LYS A 208 15.39 11.76 -15.84
C LYS A 208 15.68 12.80 -14.77
N LEU A 209 16.95 12.98 -14.48
CA LEU A 209 17.46 14.07 -13.66
C LEU A 209 16.93 15.45 -14.10
N GLY A 210 16.82 16.36 -13.16
CA GLY A 210 16.29 17.71 -13.39
C GLY A 210 14.76 17.76 -13.49
N GLN A 211 14.10 16.67 -13.24
CA GLN A 211 12.64 16.54 -13.22
C GLN A 211 12.17 16.12 -11.83
N ILE A 212 10.84 16.04 -11.65
CA ILE A 212 10.23 15.60 -10.40
C ILE A 212 10.74 14.22 -10.00
N ASP A 213 11.23 14.12 -8.78
CA ASP A 213 11.59 12.86 -8.12
C ASP A 213 10.59 12.50 -7.02
N ASN A 214 10.90 11.52 -6.17
CA ASN A 214 10.05 11.11 -5.05
C ASN A 214 9.72 12.27 -4.11
N ARG A 215 10.70 13.13 -3.80
CA ARG A 215 10.53 14.28 -2.89
C ARG A 215 9.55 15.31 -3.47
N GLY A 216 9.69 15.59 -4.75
CA GLY A 216 8.74 16.45 -5.47
C GLY A 216 7.34 15.84 -5.55
N SER A 217 7.23 14.51 -5.70
CA SER A 217 5.94 13.81 -5.65
C SER A 217 5.27 13.95 -4.30
N HIS A 218 6.02 13.83 -3.20
CA HIS A 218 5.48 14.06 -1.85
C HIS A 218 5.02 15.52 -1.64
N TYR A 219 5.77 16.49 -2.15
CA TYR A 219 5.33 17.88 -2.13
C TYR A 219 3.97 18.06 -2.83
N TRP A 220 3.80 17.48 -4.02
CA TRP A 220 2.55 17.59 -4.77
C TRP A 220 1.38 16.93 -4.04
N LEU A 221 1.59 15.75 -3.46
CA LEU A 221 0.56 15.11 -2.65
C LEU A 221 0.19 15.96 -1.44
N ALA A 222 1.18 16.46 -0.71
CA ALA A 222 0.96 17.30 0.47
C ALA A 222 0.18 18.58 0.10
N ARG A 223 0.53 19.24 -1.01
CA ARG A 223 -0.18 20.41 -1.51
C ARG A 223 -1.62 20.11 -1.86
N TYR A 224 -1.88 19.05 -2.63
CA TYR A 224 -3.25 18.67 -2.99
C TYR A 224 -4.05 18.27 -1.77
N TRP A 225 -3.46 17.51 -0.85
CA TRP A 225 -4.16 17.10 0.36
C TRP A 225 -4.46 18.25 1.31
N ALA A 226 -3.52 19.17 1.52
CA ALA A 226 -3.77 20.40 2.30
C ALA A 226 -4.90 21.23 1.67
N THR A 227 -4.92 21.35 0.32
CA THR A 227 -6.00 22.05 -0.38
C THR A 227 -7.37 21.42 -0.13
N GLU A 228 -7.47 20.08 -0.23
CA GLU A 228 -8.71 19.36 0.01
C GLU A 228 -9.14 19.42 1.49
N LEU A 229 -8.18 19.39 2.43
CA LEU A 229 -8.44 19.56 3.86
C LEU A 229 -8.94 20.96 4.20
N ALA A 230 -8.37 21.98 3.60
CA ALA A 230 -8.82 23.36 3.77
C ALA A 230 -10.23 23.62 3.18
N ALA A 231 -10.58 22.91 2.09
CA ALA A 231 -11.84 23.11 1.38
C ALA A 231 -13.01 22.28 1.91
N GLN A 232 -12.77 21.23 2.70
CA GLN A 232 -13.83 20.37 3.24
C GLN A 232 -14.66 21.10 4.31
N ARG A 233 -15.88 20.57 4.57
CA ARG A 233 -16.85 21.19 5.48
C ARG A 233 -17.28 20.30 6.65
N ASP A 234 -16.71 19.09 6.71
CA ASP A 234 -17.09 18.07 7.68
C ASP A 234 -16.39 18.26 9.03
N ASP A 235 -15.22 18.94 9.04
CA ASP A 235 -14.44 19.29 10.23
C ASP A 235 -13.83 20.69 10.07
N ALA A 236 -14.47 21.68 10.68
CA ALA A 236 -14.06 23.08 10.59
C ALA A 236 -12.68 23.33 11.21
N GLU A 237 -12.31 22.63 12.28
CA GLU A 237 -11.01 22.78 12.93
C GLU A 237 -9.88 22.27 12.04
N LEU A 238 -10.09 21.13 11.35
CA LEU A 238 -9.14 20.66 10.33
C LEU A 238 -9.06 21.63 9.15
N ALA A 239 -10.18 22.18 8.68
CA ALA A 239 -10.17 23.13 7.58
C ALA A 239 -9.37 24.38 7.94
N ASP A 240 -9.61 24.95 9.11
CA ASP A 240 -8.88 26.13 9.61
C ASP A 240 -7.37 25.82 9.74
N ARG A 241 -7.03 24.68 10.34
CA ARG A 241 -5.63 24.25 10.53
C ARG A 241 -4.86 24.15 9.23
N PHE A 242 -5.47 23.65 8.15
CA PHE A 242 -4.82 23.46 6.87
C PHE A 242 -4.96 24.63 5.89
N SER A 243 -5.73 25.66 6.22
CA SER A 243 -5.97 26.83 5.34
C SER A 243 -4.68 27.58 5.01
N ASP A 244 -3.89 27.94 6.02
CA ASP A 244 -2.64 28.66 5.84
C ASP A 244 -1.59 27.77 5.15
N VAL A 245 -1.51 26.49 5.53
CA VAL A 245 -0.60 25.52 4.91
C VAL A 245 -0.89 25.35 3.42
N ALA A 246 -2.17 25.21 3.03
CA ALA A 246 -2.56 25.10 1.62
C ALA A 246 -2.17 26.36 0.84
N THR A 247 -2.36 27.53 1.43
CA THR A 247 -2.01 28.83 0.84
C THR A 247 -0.50 28.97 0.67
N GLU A 248 0.29 28.68 1.69
CA GLU A 248 1.75 28.78 1.64
C GLU A 248 2.37 27.77 0.68
N LEU A 249 1.92 26.52 0.69
CA LEU A 249 2.38 25.51 -0.29
C LEU A 249 2.10 25.91 -1.73
N ALA A 250 0.97 26.55 -1.99
CA ALA A 250 0.64 27.05 -3.32
C ALA A 250 1.46 28.29 -3.70
N ALA A 251 1.62 29.23 -2.78
CA ALA A 251 2.33 30.49 -3.04
C ALA A 251 3.83 30.29 -3.25
N ARG A 252 4.41 29.26 -2.63
CA ARG A 252 5.86 28.97 -2.69
C ARG A 252 6.23 27.80 -3.58
N GLU A 253 5.33 27.36 -4.46
CA GLU A 253 5.53 26.23 -5.36
C GLU A 253 6.85 26.27 -6.11
N ASP A 254 7.09 27.36 -6.85
CA ASP A 254 8.27 27.51 -7.69
C ASP A 254 9.56 27.43 -6.86
N GLN A 255 9.59 28.08 -5.70
CA GLN A 255 10.73 28.06 -4.79
C GLN A 255 10.99 26.65 -4.25
N ILE A 256 9.94 25.96 -3.79
CA ILE A 256 10.05 24.60 -3.26
C ILE A 256 10.56 23.63 -4.33
N LEU A 257 10.01 23.72 -5.54
CA LEU A 257 10.45 22.87 -6.65
C LEU A 257 11.88 23.16 -7.09
N GLU A 258 12.31 24.42 -7.06
CA GLU A 258 13.70 24.80 -7.32
C GLU A 258 14.64 24.22 -6.27
N GLU A 259 14.29 24.32 -4.97
CA GLU A 259 15.07 23.74 -3.87
C GLU A 259 15.15 22.20 -3.98
N LEU A 260 14.05 21.51 -4.30
CA LEU A 260 14.00 20.06 -4.44
C LEU A 260 14.76 19.53 -5.66
N ASN A 261 14.68 20.23 -6.78
CA ASN A 261 15.35 19.82 -8.01
C ASN A 261 16.81 20.27 -8.07
N GLY A 262 17.16 21.34 -7.38
CA GLY A 262 18.50 21.95 -7.40
C GLY A 262 19.59 21.10 -6.78
N VAL A 263 19.25 20.15 -5.92
CA VAL A 263 20.22 19.22 -5.29
C VAL A 263 20.56 18.02 -6.17
N GLN A 264 19.78 17.77 -7.22
CA GLN A 264 19.96 16.60 -8.08
C GLN A 264 21.24 16.66 -8.92
N GLY A 265 21.77 15.50 -9.30
CA GLY A 265 22.92 15.37 -10.19
C GLY A 265 24.26 15.30 -9.47
N HIS A 266 24.28 15.21 -8.14
CA HIS A 266 25.49 15.11 -7.33
C HIS A 266 25.43 13.89 -6.42
N PRO A 267 26.56 13.24 -6.11
CA PRO A 267 26.60 12.17 -5.12
C PRO A 267 26.18 12.65 -3.73
N VAL A 268 25.45 11.80 -3.02
CA VAL A 268 25.00 12.02 -1.64
C VAL A 268 25.82 11.16 -0.70
N ASP A 269 26.35 11.74 0.37
CA ASP A 269 26.90 11.01 1.50
C ASP A 269 25.79 10.77 2.53
N MET A 270 25.50 9.50 2.80
CA MET A 270 24.52 9.09 3.82
C MET A 270 25.18 8.44 5.04
N GLY A 271 26.52 8.52 5.18
CA GLY A 271 27.24 7.91 6.28
C GLY A 271 27.36 6.38 6.22
N GLY A 272 26.76 5.72 5.22
CA GLY A 272 26.81 4.29 5.01
C GLY A 272 25.58 3.74 4.32
N TYR A 273 25.69 2.51 3.79
CA TYR A 273 24.56 1.87 3.06
C TYR A 273 23.63 1.09 3.99
N TYR A 274 24.19 0.31 4.93
CA TYR A 274 23.40 -0.56 5.81
C TYR A 274 23.00 0.11 7.14
N HIS A 275 23.78 1.07 7.56
CA HIS A 275 23.55 1.88 8.75
C HIS A 275 23.84 3.34 8.39
N PRO A 276 22.92 3.97 7.65
CA PRO A 276 23.10 5.36 7.27
C PRO A 276 23.01 6.28 8.49
N ASP A 277 23.65 7.43 8.40
CA ASP A 277 23.55 8.48 9.39
C ASP A 277 22.21 9.21 9.28
N GLU A 278 21.48 9.31 10.37
CA GLU A 278 20.12 9.85 10.37
C GLU A 278 20.07 11.34 9.99
N GLU A 279 21.08 12.15 10.39
CA GLU A 279 21.14 13.58 10.07
C GLU A 279 21.41 13.77 8.57
N LEU A 280 22.42 13.06 8.02
CA LEU A 280 22.75 13.12 6.59
C LEU A 280 21.58 12.65 5.70
N VAL A 281 20.88 11.59 6.12
CA VAL A 281 19.68 11.12 5.41
C VAL A 281 18.55 12.15 5.48
N ALA A 282 18.32 12.77 6.63
CA ALA A 282 17.30 13.80 6.78
C ALA A 282 17.58 15.01 5.90
N GLU A 283 18.82 15.47 5.82
CA GLU A 283 19.23 16.56 4.93
C GLU A 283 18.98 16.21 3.46
N ALA A 284 19.42 15.02 3.03
CA ALA A 284 19.23 14.57 1.65
C ALA A 284 17.75 14.37 1.27
N MET A 285 16.94 13.83 2.19
CA MET A 285 15.51 13.56 1.93
C MET A 285 14.63 14.80 2.09
N ARG A 286 15.08 15.83 2.79
CA ARG A 286 14.31 17.06 3.07
C ARG A 286 15.11 18.34 2.70
N PRO A 287 15.59 18.46 1.46
CA PRO A 287 16.48 19.56 1.08
C PRO A 287 15.78 20.92 0.94
N SER A 288 14.44 20.95 0.84
CA SER A 288 13.69 22.21 0.74
C SER A 288 13.47 22.81 2.13
N THR A 289 14.23 23.84 2.46
CA THR A 289 14.08 24.59 3.71
C THR A 289 12.72 25.29 3.77
N THR A 290 12.22 25.75 2.64
CA THR A 290 10.88 26.38 2.51
C THR A 290 9.78 25.39 2.85
N LEU A 291 9.80 24.17 2.28
CA LEU A 291 8.81 23.15 2.57
C LEU A 291 8.87 22.70 4.04
N ASN A 292 10.10 22.51 4.56
CA ASN A 292 10.29 22.13 5.96
C ASN A 292 9.69 23.16 6.91
N ALA A 293 9.92 24.45 6.68
CA ALA A 293 9.37 25.52 7.53
C ALA A 293 7.83 25.56 7.52
N ILE A 294 7.18 25.30 6.37
CA ILE A 294 5.72 25.23 6.27
C ILE A 294 5.18 24.04 7.08
N ILE A 295 5.83 22.86 6.96
CA ILE A 295 5.40 21.66 7.68
C ILE A 295 5.63 21.79 9.20
N GLU A 296 6.73 22.39 9.61
CA GLU A 296 7.06 22.60 11.02
C GLU A 296 6.14 23.64 11.73
N ALA A 297 5.50 24.49 10.96
CA ALA A 297 4.52 25.46 11.47
C ALA A 297 3.10 24.85 11.66
N LEU A 298 2.84 23.63 11.21
CA LEU A 298 1.57 22.91 11.32
C LEU A 298 1.39 22.33 12.74
#